data_f5cf4dee7b327065cae75fdf8c524b48
#
_entry.id   f5cf4dee7b327065cae75fdf8c524b48
#
_cell.length_a   1.000
_cell.length_b   1.000
_cell.length_c   1.000
_cell.angle_alpha   90.00
_cell.angle_beta   90.00
_cell.angle_gamma   90.00
#
_symmetry.space_group_name_H-M   'P 1'
#
loop_
_entity.id
_entity.type
_entity.pdbx_description
1 polymer ?
#
loop_
_entity_poly.entity_id
_entity_poly.type
_entity_poly.pdbx_seq_one_letter_code
_entity_poly.pdbx_strand_id
1 'polypeptide(L)'
;MSDSRPIGVFDSGIGGLTVVKALRDLLPNENIFYLGDTARVPYGPKSPETVQRYAVELAGVLMGKNAKALVVACNTVSSVALPLLTQKFSVPVIGVIEPGARAALQSTRNRHIGVIGTRATIRSGAYEKALRATASNVHVSSRACPLLVPLIEEGLLNDDVTDQMITRYLEPLLADGIDTLVLGCTHYPLLTNAIARAVKRQIMLVDSAQNCARAVEETLDRQSLRTESPNRGELHVALTDAADNFLNVARDALQLHFGEIELQPLP
;
A
#
# COMPACT_ATOMS: atom_id res chain seq x y z
N MET A 1 8.58 24.37 -15.46
CA MET A 1 7.24 24.91 -15.06
C MET A 1 6.72 24.04 -13.95
N SER A 2 6.23 24.65 -12.87
CA SER A 2 5.66 23.91 -11.73
C SER A 2 4.42 23.12 -12.15
N ASP A 3 4.34 21.83 -11.78
CA ASP A 3 3.19 20.98 -12.08
C ASP A 3 2.30 20.84 -10.84
N SER A 4 1.24 21.64 -10.76
CA SER A 4 0.28 21.63 -9.66
C SER A 4 -0.82 20.58 -9.75
N ARG A 5 -0.82 19.75 -10.81
CA ARG A 5 -1.76 18.65 -10.94
C ARG A 5 -1.60 17.66 -9.77
N PRO A 6 -2.66 16.99 -9.32
CA PRO A 6 -2.57 16.08 -8.19
C PRO A 6 -1.83 14.80 -8.53
N ILE A 7 -1.23 14.18 -7.49
CA ILE A 7 -0.87 12.76 -7.50
C ILE A 7 -2.17 11.98 -7.25
N GLY A 8 -2.58 11.16 -8.21
CA GLY A 8 -3.71 10.26 -8.05
C GLY A 8 -3.32 9.00 -7.29
N VAL A 9 -3.90 8.78 -6.13
CA VAL A 9 -3.64 7.58 -5.29
C VAL A 9 -4.89 6.76 -5.19
N PHE A 10 -4.85 5.46 -5.42
CA PHE A 10 -6.00 4.60 -5.22
C PHE A 10 -5.69 3.28 -4.52
N ASP A 11 -6.71 2.78 -3.85
CA ASP A 11 -6.68 1.54 -3.07
C ASP A 11 -8.01 0.79 -3.20
N SER A 12 -8.03 -0.47 -2.77
CA SER A 12 -9.26 -1.28 -2.69
C SER A 12 -10.23 -0.83 -1.58
N GLY A 13 -9.85 0.12 -0.75
CA GLY A 13 -10.64 0.59 0.38
C GLY A 13 -10.04 1.83 1.02
N ILE A 14 -9.79 1.79 2.31
CA ILE A 14 -9.26 2.93 3.10
C ILE A 14 -7.82 2.68 3.56
N GLY A 15 -7.33 1.44 3.52
CA GLY A 15 -5.97 1.09 3.94
C GLY A 15 -4.87 1.89 3.23
N GLY A 16 -5.10 2.29 1.98
CA GLY A 16 -4.20 3.14 1.19
C GLY A 16 -3.95 4.53 1.77
N LEU A 17 -4.72 4.98 2.76
CA LEU A 17 -4.42 6.20 3.51
C LEU A 17 -3.07 6.12 4.25
N THR A 18 -2.54 4.92 4.52
CA THR A 18 -1.16 4.75 5.01
C THR A 18 -0.13 5.27 4.00
N VAL A 19 -0.35 5.01 2.70
CA VAL A 19 0.50 5.52 1.61
C VAL A 19 0.30 7.04 1.46
N VAL A 20 -0.95 7.52 1.55
CA VAL A 20 -1.24 8.96 1.54
C VAL A 20 -0.52 9.67 2.69
N LYS A 21 -0.53 9.10 3.89
CA LYS A 21 0.21 9.66 5.04
C LYS A 21 1.71 9.78 4.74
N ALA A 22 2.31 8.71 4.22
CA ALA A 22 3.73 8.71 3.86
C ALA A 22 4.05 9.74 2.76
N LEU A 23 3.18 9.89 1.76
CA LEU A 23 3.30 10.92 0.73
C LEU A 23 3.19 12.33 1.31
N ARG A 24 2.22 12.58 2.18
CA ARG A 24 2.02 13.90 2.83
C ARG A 24 3.19 14.31 3.72
N ASP A 25 3.84 13.33 4.36
CA ASP A 25 5.02 13.58 5.20
C ASP A 25 6.26 13.90 4.37
N LEU A 26 6.45 13.19 3.25
CA LEU A 26 7.63 13.34 2.40
C LEU A 26 7.49 14.47 1.36
N LEU A 27 6.30 14.65 0.82
CA LEU A 27 5.95 15.57 -0.27
C LEU A 27 4.82 16.53 0.17
N PRO A 28 5.02 17.35 1.21
CA PRO A 28 3.95 18.11 1.84
C PRO A 28 3.29 19.17 0.91
N ASN A 29 3.96 19.56 -0.15
CA ASN A 29 3.50 20.58 -1.09
C ASN A 29 2.75 20.00 -2.30
N GLU A 30 2.77 18.68 -2.47
CA GLU A 30 2.05 18.02 -3.56
C GLU A 30 0.55 17.94 -3.28
N ASN A 31 -0.25 18.24 -4.29
CA ASN A 31 -1.69 17.95 -4.26
C ASN A 31 -1.89 16.45 -4.41
N ILE A 32 -2.79 15.89 -3.62
CA ILE A 32 -3.12 14.45 -3.64
C ILE A 32 -4.62 14.29 -3.81
N PHE A 33 -5.03 13.45 -4.75
CA PHE A 33 -6.39 12.95 -4.86
C PHE A 33 -6.40 11.46 -4.56
N TYR A 34 -7.00 11.08 -3.43
CA TYR A 34 -7.15 9.68 -3.01
C TYR A 34 -8.52 9.16 -3.40
N LEU A 35 -8.56 7.94 -3.96
CA LEU A 35 -9.77 7.22 -4.30
C LEU A 35 -9.76 5.82 -3.68
N GLY A 36 -10.66 5.56 -2.74
CA GLY A 36 -10.85 4.24 -2.11
C GLY A 36 -12.08 3.52 -2.66
N ASP A 37 -11.92 2.27 -3.11
CA ASP A 37 -13.02 1.46 -3.65
C ASP A 37 -13.75 0.68 -2.56
N THR A 38 -14.38 1.41 -1.67
CA THR A 38 -15.10 0.86 -0.51
C THR A 38 -16.33 0.04 -0.88
N ALA A 39 -16.95 0.33 -2.03
CA ALA A 39 -18.12 -0.41 -2.53
C ALA A 39 -17.80 -1.86 -2.91
N ARG A 40 -16.55 -2.16 -3.29
CA ARG A 40 -16.17 -3.48 -3.83
C ARG A 40 -15.11 -4.22 -3.00
N VAL A 41 -14.74 -3.69 -1.84
CA VAL A 41 -13.84 -4.35 -0.87
C VAL A 41 -14.49 -5.66 -0.37
N PRO A 42 -13.71 -6.70 0.03
CA PRO A 42 -12.25 -6.81 -0.07
C PRO A 42 -11.79 -7.37 -1.43
N TYR A 43 -10.59 -6.94 -1.89
CA TYR A 43 -9.99 -7.44 -3.14
C TYR A 43 -9.22 -8.76 -2.98
N GLY A 44 -8.78 -9.09 -1.76
CA GLY A 44 -7.96 -10.29 -1.49
C GLY A 44 -8.51 -11.62 -1.98
N PRO A 45 -9.83 -11.89 -1.94
CA PRO A 45 -10.43 -13.12 -2.47
C PRO A 45 -10.77 -13.07 -3.97
N LYS A 46 -10.71 -11.89 -4.64
CA LYS A 46 -11.13 -11.73 -6.04
C LYS A 46 -10.11 -12.33 -7.02
N SER A 47 -10.58 -12.61 -8.25
CA SER A 47 -9.71 -13.07 -9.34
C SER A 47 -8.83 -11.93 -9.87
N PRO A 48 -7.65 -12.24 -10.46
CA PRO A 48 -6.78 -11.24 -11.07
C PRO A 48 -7.52 -10.37 -12.11
N GLU A 49 -8.34 -10.96 -12.96
CA GLU A 49 -9.09 -10.29 -14.03
C GLU A 49 -10.09 -9.26 -13.44
N THR A 50 -10.76 -9.63 -12.36
CA THR A 50 -11.67 -8.73 -11.65
C THR A 50 -10.91 -7.55 -11.04
N VAL A 51 -9.76 -7.82 -10.38
CA VAL A 51 -8.92 -6.77 -9.78
C VAL A 51 -8.36 -5.85 -10.86
N GLN A 52 -7.92 -6.39 -12.00
CA GLN A 52 -7.42 -5.61 -13.15
C GLN A 52 -8.50 -4.67 -13.70
N ARG A 53 -9.73 -5.17 -13.90
CA ARG A 53 -10.84 -4.35 -14.35
C ARG A 53 -11.11 -3.19 -13.39
N TYR A 54 -11.23 -3.47 -12.10
CA TYR A 54 -11.46 -2.43 -11.09
C TYR A 54 -10.32 -1.42 -11.03
N ALA A 55 -9.08 -1.86 -11.13
CA ALA A 55 -7.93 -0.98 -11.16
C ALA A 55 -7.94 -0.01 -12.34
N VAL A 56 -8.37 -0.48 -13.52
CA VAL A 56 -8.50 0.37 -14.72
C VAL A 56 -9.61 1.41 -14.55
N GLU A 57 -10.73 1.04 -13.94
CA GLU A 57 -11.84 1.95 -13.66
C GLU A 57 -11.42 3.06 -12.69
N LEU A 58 -10.78 2.69 -11.56
CA LEU A 58 -10.28 3.66 -10.56
C LEU A 58 -9.22 4.60 -11.16
N ALA A 59 -8.25 4.05 -11.89
CA ALA A 59 -7.24 4.85 -12.56
C ALA A 59 -7.87 5.80 -13.58
N GLY A 60 -8.91 5.37 -14.32
CA GLY A 60 -9.65 6.20 -15.23
C GLY A 60 -10.31 7.41 -14.57
N VAL A 61 -10.90 7.22 -13.38
CA VAL A 61 -11.47 8.33 -12.58
C VAL A 61 -10.38 9.33 -12.21
N LEU A 62 -9.22 8.87 -11.72
CA LEU A 62 -8.11 9.74 -11.36
C LEU A 62 -7.52 10.49 -12.56
N MET A 63 -7.48 9.86 -13.72
CA MET A 63 -7.10 10.55 -14.98
C MET A 63 -8.12 11.63 -15.35
N GLY A 64 -9.40 11.41 -15.12
CA GLY A 64 -10.45 12.42 -15.26
C GLY A 64 -10.27 13.61 -14.29
N LYS A 65 -9.64 13.41 -13.14
CA LYS A 65 -9.22 14.47 -12.20
C LYS A 65 -7.86 15.08 -12.58
N ASN A 66 -7.34 14.80 -13.77
CA ASN A 66 -6.08 15.32 -14.30
C ASN A 66 -4.83 14.96 -13.49
N ALA A 67 -4.76 13.74 -12.95
CA ALA A 67 -3.62 13.27 -12.18
C ALA A 67 -2.33 13.27 -13.01
N LYS A 68 -1.22 13.79 -12.46
CA LYS A 68 0.11 13.80 -13.10
C LYS A 68 0.88 12.50 -12.94
N ALA A 69 0.51 11.71 -11.94
CA ALA A 69 1.05 10.38 -11.66
C ALA A 69 -0.03 9.53 -10.98
N LEU A 70 0.01 8.22 -11.17
CA LEU A 70 -0.87 7.25 -10.53
C LEU A 70 -0.08 6.43 -9.50
N VAL A 71 -0.55 6.39 -8.27
CA VAL A 71 0.01 5.58 -7.19
C VAL A 71 -0.97 4.46 -6.85
N VAL A 72 -0.54 3.23 -7.08
CA VAL A 72 -1.30 2.02 -6.78
C VAL A 72 -0.95 1.60 -5.34
N ALA A 73 -1.67 2.15 -4.36
CA ALA A 73 -1.41 1.92 -2.95
C ALA A 73 -1.68 0.47 -2.53
N CYS A 74 -2.74 -0.14 -3.10
CA CYS A 74 -3.12 -1.51 -2.79
C CYS A 74 -2.08 -2.54 -3.25
N ASN A 75 -1.56 -3.36 -2.32
CA ASN A 75 -0.65 -4.45 -2.64
C ASN A 75 -1.30 -5.50 -3.54
N THR A 76 -2.58 -5.81 -3.33
CA THR A 76 -3.33 -6.75 -4.18
C THR A 76 -3.41 -6.24 -5.61
N VAL A 77 -3.75 -4.97 -5.80
CA VAL A 77 -3.81 -4.35 -7.14
C VAL A 77 -2.43 -4.29 -7.77
N SER A 78 -1.42 -3.79 -7.02
CA SER A 78 -0.03 -3.71 -7.51
C SER A 78 0.50 -5.07 -7.96
N SER A 79 0.09 -6.15 -7.28
CA SER A 79 0.58 -7.50 -7.58
C SER A 79 0.05 -8.10 -8.89
N VAL A 80 -1.09 -7.62 -9.41
CA VAL A 80 -1.74 -8.23 -10.59
C VAL A 80 -2.08 -7.24 -11.70
N ALA A 81 -2.16 -5.94 -11.42
CA ALA A 81 -2.64 -4.96 -12.39
C ALA A 81 -1.59 -3.94 -12.84
N LEU A 82 -0.45 -3.82 -12.14
CA LEU A 82 0.55 -2.77 -12.42
C LEU A 82 1.03 -2.76 -13.88
N PRO A 83 1.39 -3.89 -14.51
CA PRO A 83 1.81 -3.90 -15.91
C PRO A 83 0.72 -3.40 -16.88
N LEU A 84 -0.53 -3.80 -16.64
CA LEU A 84 -1.68 -3.35 -17.44
C LEU A 84 -1.89 -1.83 -17.33
N LEU A 85 -1.81 -1.30 -16.12
CA LEU A 85 -1.97 0.13 -15.88
C LEU A 85 -0.84 0.94 -16.52
N THR A 86 0.41 0.48 -16.39
CA THR A 86 1.57 1.13 -17.03
C THR A 86 1.47 1.15 -18.55
N GLN A 87 0.90 0.11 -19.15
CA GLN A 87 0.67 0.06 -20.59
C GLN A 87 -0.47 0.98 -21.03
N LYS A 88 -1.52 1.12 -20.21
CA LYS A 88 -2.76 1.81 -20.57
C LYS A 88 -2.69 3.33 -20.36
N PHE A 89 -1.97 3.82 -19.38
CA PHE A 89 -1.93 5.24 -19.04
C PHE A 89 -0.57 5.86 -19.34
N SER A 90 -0.58 7.08 -19.88
CA SER A 90 0.62 7.81 -20.31
C SER A 90 1.39 8.49 -19.18
N VAL A 91 0.79 8.60 -17.98
CA VAL A 91 1.44 9.15 -16.81
C VAL A 91 2.23 8.06 -16.07
N PRO A 92 3.23 8.42 -15.24
CA PRO A 92 3.92 7.44 -14.40
C PRO A 92 2.95 6.66 -13.51
N VAL A 93 3.10 5.34 -13.48
CA VAL A 93 2.31 4.45 -12.60
C VAL A 93 3.26 3.78 -11.62
N ILE A 94 3.09 4.08 -10.34
CA ILE A 94 3.97 3.61 -9.27
C ILE A 94 3.18 2.64 -8.37
N GLY A 95 3.69 1.44 -8.20
CA GLY A 95 3.14 0.44 -7.26
C GLY A 95 4.00 0.30 -6.01
N VAL A 96 3.48 -0.45 -5.03
CA VAL A 96 4.14 -0.64 -3.73
C VAL A 96 5.09 -1.84 -3.68
N ILE A 97 5.01 -2.76 -4.66
CA ILE A 97 5.75 -4.04 -4.60
C ILE A 97 7.25 -3.85 -4.80
N GLU A 98 7.68 -3.22 -5.90
CA GLU A 98 9.10 -3.04 -6.21
C GLU A 98 9.82 -2.18 -5.16
N PRO A 99 9.28 -1.04 -4.70
CA PRO A 99 9.91 -0.26 -3.64
C PRO A 99 10.04 -1.05 -2.34
N GLY A 100 9.00 -1.81 -1.95
CA GLY A 100 9.03 -2.67 -0.77
C GLY A 100 10.06 -3.80 -0.88
N ALA A 101 10.15 -4.46 -2.04
CA ALA A 101 11.14 -5.51 -2.30
C ALA A 101 12.58 -4.97 -2.25
N ARG A 102 12.83 -3.80 -2.85
CA ARG A 102 14.14 -3.13 -2.81
C ARG A 102 14.56 -2.80 -1.37
N ALA A 103 13.65 -2.23 -0.58
CA ALA A 103 13.91 -1.91 0.81
C ALA A 103 14.18 -3.17 1.66
N ALA A 104 13.46 -4.27 1.41
CA ALA A 104 13.70 -5.52 2.12
C ALA A 104 15.09 -6.09 1.82
N LEU A 105 15.55 -6.04 0.56
CA LEU A 105 16.90 -6.45 0.19
C LEU A 105 18.01 -5.59 0.82
N GLN A 106 17.74 -4.30 1.01
CA GLN A 106 18.66 -3.40 1.71
C GLN A 106 18.71 -3.63 3.22
N SER A 107 17.63 -4.16 3.79
CA SER A 107 17.47 -4.36 5.23
C SER A 107 17.97 -5.72 5.71
N THR A 108 17.85 -6.75 4.89
CA THR A 108 18.22 -8.12 5.28
C THR A 108 19.73 -8.30 5.39
N ARG A 109 20.16 -9.10 6.38
CA ARG A 109 21.57 -9.49 6.61
C ARG A 109 21.87 -10.92 6.21
N ASN A 110 20.88 -11.83 6.39
CA ASN A 110 21.00 -13.25 6.09
C ASN A 110 20.34 -13.66 4.77
N ARG A 111 19.67 -12.71 4.08
CA ARG A 111 18.90 -12.93 2.82
C ARG A 111 17.69 -13.85 2.97
N HIS A 112 17.18 -14.02 4.18
CA HIS A 112 15.91 -14.69 4.43
C HIS A 112 14.83 -13.65 4.72
N ILE A 113 13.94 -13.44 3.76
CA ILE A 113 12.91 -12.39 3.81
C ILE A 113 11.54 -13.05 3.92
N GLY A 114 10.79 -12.66 4.95
CA GLY A 114 9.39 -12.98 5.10
C GLY A 114 8.50 -11.98 4.36
N VAL A 115 7.40 -12.43 3.80
CA VAL A 115 6.37 -11.56 3.20
C VAL A 115 5.01 -11.97 3.74
N ILE A 116 4.31 -11.05 4.37
CA ILE A 116 2.90 -11.24 4.75
C ILE A 116 2.00 -10.38 3.85
N GLY A 117 0.82 -10.88 3.50
CA GLY A 117 -0.11 -10.18 2.60
C GLY A 117 -1.48 -10.82 2.53
N THR A 118 -2.33 -10.29 1.66
CA THR A 118 -3.61 -10.93 1.33
C THR A 118 -3.39 -12.24 0.55
N ARG A 119 -4.43 -13.08 0.46
CA ARG A 119 -4.35 -14.31 -0.37
C ARG A 119 -3.97 -14.01 -1.82
N ALA A 120 -4.52 -12.96 -2.43
CA ALA A 120 -4.20 -12.61 -3.81
C ALA A 120 -2.76 -12.11 -3.96
N THR A 121 -2.28 -11.24 -3.05
CA THR A 121 -0.89 -10.75 -3.06
C THR A 121 0.10 -11.91 -2.98
N ILE A 122 -0.10 -12.85 -2.05
CA ILE A 122 0.81 -13.98 -1.88
C ILE A 122 0.73 -14.95 -3.07
N ARG A 123 -0.47 -15.30 -3.51
CA ARG A 123 -0.68 -16.21 -4.65
C ARG A 123 -0.07 -15.66 -5.96
N SER A 124 -0.02 -14.36 -6.15
CA SER A 124 0.59 -13.75 -7.35
C SER A 124 2.10 -14.00 -7.47
N GLY A 125 2.79 -14.23 -6.35
CA GLY A 125 4.25 -14.34 -6.29
C GLY A 125 4.98 -13.04 -6.64
N ALA A 126 4.29 -11.88 -6.67
CA ALA A 126 4.87 -10.62 -7.16
C ALA A 126 6.06 -10.14 -6.31
N TYR A 127 5.98 -10.24 -4.98
CA TYR A 127 7.11 -9.93 -4.11
C TYR A 127 8.29 -10.86 -4.33
N GLU A 128 8.05 -12.17 -4.44
CA GLU A 128 9.11 -13.15 -4.70
C GLU A 128 9.81 -12.88 -6.04
N LYS A 129 9.03 -12.58 -7.09
CA LYS A 129 9.58 -12.21 -8.41
C LYS A 129 10.43 -10.93 -8.32
N ALA A 130 9.94 -9.89 -7.64
CA ALA A 130 10.65 -8.62 -7.50
C ALA A 130 11.95 -8.78 -6.69
N LEU A 131 11.93 -9.55 -5.61
CA LEU A 131 13.10 -9.85 -4.79
C LEU A 131 14.15 -10.63 -5.58
N ARG A 132 13.75 -11.71 -6.27
CA ARG A 132 14.65 -12.57 -7.05
C ARG A 132 15.19 -11.90 -8.31
N ALA A 133 14.45 -10.98 -8.90
CA ALA A 133 14.94 -10.19 -10.04
C ALA A 133 16.13 -9.30 -9.68
N THR A 134 16.23 -8.86 -8.42
CA THR A 134 17.32 -8.03 -7.93
C THR A 134 18.44 -8.85 -7.27
N ALA A 135 18.09 -9.96 -6.59
CA ALA A 135 19.04 -10.83 -5.90
C ALA A 135 18.61 -12.30 -6.03
N SER A 136 19.28 -13.04 -6.91
CA SER A 136 18.91 -14.44 -7.22
C SER A 136 19.08 -15.41 -6.05
N ASN A 137 19.93 -15.09 -5.08
CA ASN A 137 20.24 -15.92 -3.91
C ASN A 137 19.45 -15.52 -2.64
N VAL A 138 18.31 -14.83 -2.81
CA VAL A 138 17.41 -14.52 -1.69
C VAL A 138 16.46 -15.69 -1.42
N HIS A 139 16.31 -16.05 -0.14
CA HIS A 139 15.27 -16.97 0.32
C HIS A 139 14.02 -16.15 0.72
N VAL A 140 12.86 -16.53 0.20
CA VAL A 140 11.60 -15.82 0.43
C VAL A 140 10.55 -16.77 0.98
N SER A 141 10.07 -16.48 2.18
CA SER A 141 8.99 -17.21 2.83
C SER A 141 7.74 -16.31 2.87
N SER A 142 6.67 -16.75 2.24
CA SER A 142 5.46 -15.94 2.08
C SER A 142 4.27 -16.53 2.83
N ARG A 143 3.49 -15.68 3.51
CA ARG A 143 2.30 -16.11 4.27
C ARG A 143 1.09 -15.21 4.00
N ALA A 144 -0.03 -15.81 3.59
CA ALA A 144 -1.30 -15.12 3.52
C ALA A 144 -1.90 -14.95 4.92
N CYS A 145 -2.28 -13.72 5.27
CA CYS A 145 -2.82 -13.35 6.58
C CYS A 145 -4.23 -12.72 6.44
N PRO A 146 -5.24 -13.49 5.95
CA PRO A 146 -6.53 -12.94 5.55
C PRO A 146 -7.37 -12.35 6.69
N LEU A 147 -7.12 -12.74 7.94
CA LEU A 147 -7.89 -12.26 9.09
C LEU A 147 -7.37 -10.94 9.66
N LEU A 148 -6.14 -10.49 9.30
CA LEU A 148 -5.61 -9.25 9.83
C LEU A 148 -6.37 -8.02 9.32
N VAL A 149 -6.82 -8.00 8.06
CA VAL A 149 -7.58 -6.86 7.52
C VAL A 149 -8.91 -6.67 8.26
N PRO A 150 -9.79 -7.68 8.42
CA PRO A 150 -11.02 -7.52 9.21
C PRO A 150 -10.77 -7.06 10.66
N LEU A 151 -9.75 -7.60 11.34
CA LEU A 151 -9.43 -7.19 12.71
C LEU A 151 -9.03 -5.70 12.78
N ILE A 152 -8.30 -5.22 11.78
CA ILE A 152 -7.91 -3.81 11.69
C ILE A 152 -9.13 -2.93 11.42
N GLU A 153 -9.99 -3.32 10.49
CA GLU A 153 -11.19 -2.55 10.11
C GLU A 153 -12.19 -2.45 11.26
N GLU A 154 -12.24 -3.46 12.14
CA GLU A 154 -13.01 -3.43 13.39
C GLU A 154 -12.29 -2.67 14.53
N GLY A 155 -11.12 -2.08 14.30
CA GLY A 155 -10.39 -1.30 15.29
C GLY A 155 -9.65 -2.14 16.35
N LEU A 156 -9.54 -3.46 16.18
CA LEU A 156 -8.89 -4.38 17.12
C LEU A 156 -7.37 -4.33 16.99
N LEU A 157 -6.78 -3.12 17.06
CA LEU A 157 -5.34 -2.91 16.82
C LEU A 157 -4.46 -3.38 17.99
N ASN A 158 -4.97 -3.33 19.21
CA ASN A 158 -4.27 -3.72 20.44
C ASN A 158 -5.12 -4.73 21.23
N ASP A 159 -5.50 -5.80 20.59
CA ASP A 159 -6.41 -6.82 21.11
C ASP A 159 -5.72 -8.19 21.16
N ASP A 160 -6.03 -8.99 22.18
CA ASP A 160 -5.43 -10.33 22.37
C ASP A 160 -5.72 -11.26 21.18
N VAL A 161 -6.89 -11.15 20.55
CA VAL A 161 -7.23 -11.94 19.36
C VAL A 161 -6.30 -11.58 18.21
N THR A 162 -6.03 -10.29 18.01
CA THR A 162 -5.10 -9.81 16.99
C THR A 162 -3.67 -10.29 17.27
N ASP A 163 -3.19 -10.18 18.50
CA ASP A 163 -1.86 -10.66 18.90
C ASP A 163 -1.72 -12.18 18.68
N GLN A 164 -2.76 -12.97 19.04
CA GLN A 164 -2.78 -14.42 18.77
C GLN A 164 -2.75 -14.74 17.26
N MET A 165 -3.53 -14.01 16.45
CA MET A 165 -3.53 -14.21 15.01
C MET A 165 -2.20 -13.84 14.36
N ILE A 166 -1.57 -12.73 14.79
CA ILE A 166 -0.23 -12.35 14.34
C ILE A 166 0.78 -13.45 14.67
N THR A 167 0.79 -13.93 15.91
CA THR A 167 1.69 -14.99 16.35
C THR A 167 1.52 -16.24 15.49
N ARG A 168 0.29 -16.71 15.29
CA ARG A 168 -0.03 -17.89 14.47
C ARG A 168 0.44 -17.74 13.02
N TYR A 169 0.33 -16.55 12.45
CA TYR A 169 0.77 -16.30 11.07
C TYR A 169 2.29 -16.20 10.95
N LEU A 170 2.96 -15.62 11.96
CA LEU A 170 4.40 -15.36 11.90
C LEU A 170 5.25 -16.56 12.35
N GLU A 171 4.71 -17.44 13.21
CA GLU A 171 5.46 -18.59 13.75
C GLU A 171 6.18 -19.42 12.65
N PRO A 172 5.55 -19.81 11.51
CA PRO A 172 6.24 -20.55 10.47
C PRO A 172 7.36 -19.76 9.80
N LEU A 173 7.17 -18.44 9.62
CA LEU A 173 8.18 -17.56 9.03
C LEU A 173 9.38 -17.37 9.95
N LEU A 174 9.15 -17.26 11.27
CA LEU A 174 10.20 -17.17 12.26
C LEU A 174 10.99 -18.47 12.35
N ALA A 175 10.32 -19.62 12.28
CA ALA A 175 10.97 -20.93 12.24
C ALA A 175 11.86 -21.10 10.99
N ASP A 176 11.52 -20.45 9.87
CA ASP A 176 12.29 -20.42 8.63
C ASP A 176 13.52 -19.48 8.71
N GLY A 177 13.71 -18.77 9.83
CA GLY A 177 14.88 -17.95 10.09
C GLY A 177 14.91 -16.62 9.33
N ILE A 178 13.77 -16.03 9.04
CA ILE A 178 13.72 -14.69 8.43
C ILE A 178 14.36 -13.65 9.36
N ASP A 179 15.05 -12.65 8.80
CA ASP A 179 15.55 -11.47 9.53
C ASP A 179 14.85 -10.17 9.12
N THR A 180 14.07 -10.24 8.08
CA THR A 180 13.33 -9.11 7.50
C THR A 180 11.92 -9.55 7.14
N LEU A 181 10.90 -8.72 7.45
CA LEU A 181 9.50 -8.99 7.17
C LEU A 181 8.87 -7.83 6.40
N VAL A 182 8.37 -8.12 5.19
CA VAL A 182 7.63 -7.15 4.37
C VAL A 182 6.16 -7.16 4.77
N LEU A 183 5.62 -5.99 5.08
CA LEU A 183 4.21 -5.75 5.33
C LEU A 183 3.48 -5.52 4.00
N GLY A 184 3.12 -6.63 3.33
CA GLY A 184 2.54 -6.65 1.98
C GLY A 184 1.03 -6.40 1.92
N CYS A 185 0.52 -5.50 2.77
CA CYS A 185 -0.84 -4.99 2.75
C CYS A 185 -0.87 -3.57 3.34
N THR A 186 -1.67 -2.69 2.75
CA THR A 186 -1.82 -1.28 3.19
C THR A 186 -2.35 -1.13 4.61
N HIS A 187 -3.04 -2.12 5.13
CA HIS A 187 -3.56 -2.13 6.49
C HIS A 187 -2.48 -2.48 7.54
N TYR A 188 -1.51 -3.32 7.19
CA TYR A 188 -0.59 -3.91 8.18
C TYR A 188 0.34 -2.91 8.89
N PRO A 189 0.69 -1.73 8.31
CA PRO A 189 1.39 -0.69 9.06
C PRO A 189 0.68 -0.27 10.35
N LEU A 190 -0.66 -0.37 10.41
CA LEU A 190 -1.44 -0.09 11.62
C LEU A 190 -1.19 -1.10 12.76
N LEU A 191 -0.70 -2.30 12.42
CA LEU A 191 -0.30 -3.35 13.38
C LEU A 191 1.20 -3.39 13.65
N THR A 192 1.98 -2.39 13.22
CA THR A 192 3.46 -2.41 13.37
C THR A 192 3.89 -2.69 14.80
N ASN A 193 3.25 -2.09 15.79
CA ASN A 193 3.57 -2.31 17.20
C ASN A 193 3.26 -3.75 17.65
N ALA A 194 2.11 -4.30 17.27
CA ALA A 194 1.70 -5.67 17.59
C ALA A 194 2.63 -6.70 16.91
N ILE A 195 2.94 -6.49 15.63
CA ILE A 195 3.89 -7.32 14.88
C ILE A 195 5.28 -7.25 15.51
N ALA A 196 5.78 -6.05 15.87
CA ALA A 196 7.09 -5.89 16.50
C ALA A 196 7.19 -6.61 17.85
N ARG A 197 6.10 -6.64 18.65
CA ARG A 197 6.02 -7.45 19.87
C ARG A 197 6.14 -8.94 19.55
N ALA A 198 5.37 -9.43 18.59
CA ALA A 198 5.34 -10.85 18.21
C ALA A 198 6.71 -11.36 17.71
N VAL A 199 7.45 -10.53 16.96
CA VAL A 199 8.80 -10.87 16.49
C VAL A 199 9.91 -10.48 17.48
N LYS A 200 9.55 -10.11 18.72
CA LYS A 200 10.48 -9.71 19.80
C LYS A 200 11.48 -8.63 19.36
N ARG A 201 11.09 -7.77 18.42
CA ARG A 201 11.92 -6.72 17.81
C ARG A 201 13.25 -7.22 17.18
N GLN A 202 13.34 -8.50 16.86
CA GLN A 202 14.55 -9.12 16.27
C GLN A 202 14.50 -9.10 14.72
N ILE A 203 13.33 -8.86 14.15
CA ILE A 203 13.08 -8.85 12.71
C ILE A 203 12.92 -7.41 12.24
N MET A 204 13.57 -7.04 11.14
CA MET A 204 13.37 -5.75 10.51
C MET A 204 12.02 -5.73 9.79
N LEU A 205 11.16 -4.79 10.15
CA LEU A 205 9.88 -4.60 9.47
C LEU A 205 10.04 -3.61 8.31
N VAL A 206 9.59 -4.01 7.12
CA VAL A 206 9.62 -3.17 5.91
C VAL A 206 8.19 -2.75 5.59
N ASP A 207 7.93 -1.47 5.76
CA ASP A 207 6.68 -0.82 5.40
C ASP A 207 6.69 -0.43 3.92
N SER A 208 5.72 -0.96 3.16
CA SER A 208 5.59 -0.68 1.73
C SER A 208 5.15 0.77 1.46
N ALA A 209 4.45 1.44 2.39
CA ALA A 209 3.94 2.78 2.20
C ALA A 209 5.06 3.83 2.15
N GLN A 210 5.98 3.82 3.11
CA GLN A 210 7.11 4.76 3.13
C GLN A 210 8.03 4.59 1.93
N ASN A 211 8.30 3.35 1.54
CA ASN A 211 9.14 3.07 0.39
C ASN A 211 8.46 3.42 -0.94
N CYS A 212 7.13 3.29 -1.01
CA CYS A 212 6.35 3.79 -2.14
C CYS A 212 6.44 5.33 -2.25
N ALA A 213 6.30 6.06 -1.15
CA ALA A 213 6.41 7.52 -1.15
C ALA A 213 7.78 7.99 -1.68
N ARG A 214 8.88 7.33 -1.30
CA ARG A 214 10.22 7.61 -1.85
C ARG A 214 10.30 7.33 -3.34
N ALA A 215 9.73 6.23 -3.82
CA ALA A 215 9.70 5.91 -5.24
C ALA A 215 8.87 6.92 -6.05
N VAL A 216 7.81 7.46 -5.45
CA VAL A 216 7.04 8.57 -6.05
C VAL A 216 7.89 9.83 -6.13
N GLU A 217 8.56 10.23 -5.05
CA GLU A 217 9.49 11.36 -5.03
C GLU A 217 10.55 11.25 -6.14
N GLU A 218 11.29 10.13 -6.18
CA GLU A 218 12.30 9.86 -7.20
C GLU A 218 11.72 9.94 -8.63
N THR A 219 10.49 9.52 -8.82
CA THR A 219 9.84 9.53 -10.14
C THR A 219 9.41 10.93 -10.55
N LEU A 220 8.85 11.71 -9.63
CA LEU A 220 8.47 13.10 -9.89
C LEU A 220 9.70 13.96 -10.20
N ASP A 221 10.79 13.79 -9.45
CA ASP A 221 12.05 14.51 -9.68
C ASP A 221 12.66 14.15 -11.05
N ARG A 222 12.78 12.87 -11.37
CA ARG A 222 13.33 12.39 -12.65
C ARG A 222 12.54 12.86 -13.87
N GLN A 223 11.21 13.03 -13.73
CA GLN A 223 10.35 13.45 -14.83
C GLN A 223 9.99 14.95 -14.80
N SER A 224 10.59 15.70 -13.86
CA SER A 224 10.31 17.15 -13.70
C SER A 224 8.82 17.44 -13.49
N LEU A 225 8.13 16.56 -12.73
CA LEU A 225 6.71 16.67 -12.41
C LEU A 225 6.45 17.22 -11.00
N ARG A 226 7.52 17.56 -10.25
CA ARG A 226 7.38 18.06 -8.88
C ARG A 226 6.79 19.47 -8.88
N THR A 227 5.93 19.76 -7.90
CA THR A 227 5.44 21.11 -7.70
C THR A 227 6.55 21.99 -7.11
N GLU A 228 6.65 23.24 -7.58
CA GLU A 228 7.52 24.27 -7.03
C GLU A 228 6.75 25.19 -6.05
N SER A 229 5.47 24.87 -5.76
CA SER A 229 4.67 25.64 -4.83
C SER A 229 5.30 25.63 -3.43
N PRO A 230 5.48 26.79 -2.78
CA PRO A 230 5.92 26.84 -1.39
C PRO A 230 4.80 26.48 -0.41
N ASN A 231 3.55 26.44 -0.86
CA ASN A 231 2.39 26.19 -0.03
C ASN A 231 2.15 24.68 0.11
N ARG A 232 1.60 24.30 1.26
CA ARG A 232 1.17 22.92 1.48
C ARG A 232 0.08 22.55 0.46
N GLY A 233 0.25 21.39 -0.18
CA GLY A 233 -0.71 20.87 -1.13
C GLY A 233 -2.03 20.46 -0.48
N GLU A 234 -3.08 20.35 -1.27
CA GLU A 234 -4.39 19.89 -0.83
C GLU A 234 -4.48 18.35 -0.83
N LEU A 235 -5.33 17.83 0.05
CA LEU A 235 -5.68 16.41 0.08
C LEU A 235 -7.19 16.28 -0.14
N HIS A 236 -7.58 15.73 -1.28
CA HIS A 236 -8.95 15.33 -1.57
C HIS A 236 -9.09 13.82 -1.35
N VAL A 237 -10.12 13.42 -0.62
CA VAL A 237 -10.45 12.01 -0.34
C VAL A 237 -11.81 11.71 -0.93
N ALA A 238 -11.85 10.73 -1.83
CA ALA A 238 -13.08 10.21 -2.40
C ALA A 238 -13.22 8.72 -2.12
N LEU A 239 -14.43 8.25 -1.87
CA LEU A 239 -14.78 6.86 -1.64
C LEU A 239 -15.93 6.46 -2.56
N THR A 240 -15.95 5.20 -2.97
CA THR A 240 -17.02 4.70 -3.85
C THR A 240 -18.30 4.36 -3.09
N ASP A 241 -18.21 4.16 -1.77
CA ASP A 241 -19.33 3.94 -0.84
C ASP A 241 -18.94 4.38 0.58
N ALA A 242 -19.92 4.52 1.48
CA ALA A 242 -19.69 4.87 2.88
C ALA A 242 -18.82 3.82 3.61
N ALA A 243 -17.95 4.30 4.53
CA ALA A 243 -17.03 3.45 5.28
C ALA A 243 -16.73 4.05 6.67
N ASP A 244 -17.75 4.49 7.39
CA ASP A 244 -17.63 5.34 8.58
C ASP A 244 -16.78 4.76 9.71
N ASN A 245 -16.92 3.47 10.02
CA ASN A 245 -16.18 2.84 11.11
C ASN A 245 -14.67 2.87 10.86
N PHE A 246 -14.22 2.41 9.69
CA PHE A 246 -12.81 2.33 9.42
C PHE A 246 -12.16 3.70 9.14
N LEU A 247 -12.93 4.68 8.69
CA LEU A 247 -12.45 6.05 8.55
C LEU A 247 -12.00 6.65 9.88
N ASN A 248 -12.74 6.41 10.96
CA ASN A 248 -12.36 6.84 12.29
C ASN A 248 -11.07 6.15 12.75
N VAL A 249 -10.98 4.82 12.56
CA VAL A 249 -9.75 4.07 12.86
C VAL A 249 -8.56 4.63 12.08
N ALA A 250 -8.74 4.91 10.79
CA ALA A 250 -7.68 5.46 9.95
C ALA A 250 -7.28 6.88 10.37
N ARG A 251 -8.24 7.76 10.70
CA ARG A 251 -7.97 9.12 11.20
C ARG A 251 -7.16 9.08 12.49
N ASP A 252 -7.60 8.30 13.46
CA ASP A 252 -6.99 8.25 14.78
C ASP A 252 -5.60 7.63 14.72
N ALA A 253 -5.44 6.50 14.00
CA ALA A 253 -4.17 5.80 13.91
C ALA A 253 -3.14 6.53 13.05
N LEU A 254 -3.55 7.23 11.99
CA LEU A 254 -2.65 7.91 11.07
C LEU A 254 -2.48 9.41 11.39
N GLN A 255 -3.32 9.97 12.25
CA GLN A 255 -3.36 11.43 12.52
C GLN A 255 -3.43 12.25 11.22
N LEU A 256 -4.20 11.73 10.24
CA LEU A 256 -4.33 12.33 8.93
C LEU A 256 -5.57 13.25 8.90
N HIS A 257 -5.34 14.53 8.66
CA HIS A 257 -6.41 15.50 8.51
C HIS A 257 -6.77 15.68 7.04
N PHE A 258 -8.03 15.48 6.72
CA PHE A 258 -8.63 15.73 5.40
C PHE A 258 -10.03 16.33 5.60
N GLY A 259 -10.50 17.10 4.60
CA GLY A 259 -11.81 17.73 4.59
C GLY A 259 -12.98 16.75 4.47
N GLU A 260 -14.08 17.21 3.89
CA GLU A 260 -15.22 16.38 3.55
C GLU A 260 -14.80 15.27 2.57
N ILE A 261 -15.43 14.11 2.72
CA ILE A 261 -15.21 12.96 1.84
C ILE A 261 -16.21 13.04 0.70
N GLU A 262 -15.70 13.02 -0.51
CA GLU A 262 -16.52 12.95 -1.72
C GLU A 262 -17.00 11.51 -1.94
N LEU A 263 -18.30 11.30 -2.12
CA LEU A 263 -18.81 10.02 -2.64
C LEU A 263 -18.66 10.05 -4.17
N GLN A 264 -17.82 9.16 -4.67
CA GLN A 264 -17.51 9.01 -6.11
C GLN A 264 -18.05 7.68 -6.62
N PRO A 265 -19.32 7.63 -7.09
CA PRO A 265 -19.83 6.41 -7.70
C PRO A 265 -18.99 6.04 -8.92
N LEU A 266 -18.78 4.74 -9.10
CA LEU A 266 -18.13 4.22 -10.29
C LEU A 266 -19.18 3.95 -11.38
N PRO A 267 -18.82 4.06 -12.65
CA PRO A 267 -19.71 3.81 -13.77
C PRO A 267 -20.20 2.37 -13.86
#